data_b9b6e3844d7c80e23387974df639c199
#
_entry.id   b9b6e3844d7c80e23387974df639c199
#
_cell.length_a   1.000
_cell.length_b   1.000
_cell.length_c   1.000
_cell.angle_alpha   90.00
_cell.angle_beta   90.00
_cell.angle_gamma   90.00
#
_symmetry.space_group_name_H-M   'P 1'
#
loop_
_entity.id
_entity.type
_entity.pdbx_description
1 polymer ?
#
loop_
_entity_poly.entity_id
_entity_poly.type
_entity_poly.pdbx_seq_one_letter_code
_entity_poly.pdbx_strand_id
1 'polypeptide(L)'
;MIAIPQYQSYVVRAQVGEGLRLAYDVKTAIAEYYNTNGMYPPKSMSIEERHEALGIAASTEFRGKYVRGIEVMSWGSLKVQFLEEVDGVNALIANKTFYLIPTDNDGSISWQCACAYRDSRPCRGGESPTGDRVDEQFLPPSCLD
;
A
#
# COMPACT_ATOMS: atom_id res chain seq x y z
N MET A 1 26.26 0.05 20.82
CA MET A 1 26.08 0.08 19.39
C MET A 1 24.99 -0.82 18.85
N ILE A 2 24.18 -1.28 19.65
CA ILE A 2 23.31 -2.36 19.32
C ILE A 2 21.89 -1.90 19.11
N ALA A 3 21.56 -0.71 19.58
CA ALA A 3 20.22 -0.16 19.46
C ALA A 3 19.86 0.26 18.04
N ILE A 4 20.82 0.44 17.15
CA ILE A 4 20.59 1.00 15.83
C ILE A 4 19.64 0.15 14.98
N PRO A 5 19.79 -1.18 14.85
CA PRO A 5 18.88 -1.97 14.03
C PRO A 5 17.45 -1.93 14.54
N GLN A 6 17.22 -1.98 15.84
CA GLN A 6 15.88 -1.91 16.41
C GLN A 6 15.26 -0.53 16.22
N TYR A 7 16.07 0.50 16.37
CA TYR A 7 15.60 1.86 16.14
C TYR A 7 15.19 2.06 14.68
N GLN A 8 15.98 1.56 13.74
CA GLN A 8 15.63 1.67 12.32
C GLN A 8 14.32 0.95 12.01
N SER A 9 14.12 -0.24 12.56
CA SER A 9 12.88 -0.98 12.37
C SER A 9 11.67 -0.19 12.88
N TYR A 10 11.82 0.45 14.04
CA TYR A 10 10.77 1.29 14.59
C TYR A 10 10.45 2.48 13.67
N VAL A 11 11.47 3.17 13.20
CA VAL A 11 11.31 4.32 12.31
C VAL A 11 10.65 3.90 11.00
N VAL A 12 11.11 2.80 10.41
CA VAL A 12 10.55 2.29 9.16
C VAL A 12 9.07 1.95 9.31
N ARG A 13 8.71 1.26 10.39
CA ARG A 13 7.30 0.91 10.64
C ARG A 13 6.44 2.15 10.85
N ALA A 14 6.99 3.19 11.47
CA ALA A 14 6.26 4.44 11.62
C ALA A 14 6.01 5.11 10.28
N GLN A 15 6.99 5.07 9.38
CA GLN A 15 6.84 5.62 8.03
C GLN A 15 5.85 4.80 7.19
N VAL A 16 5.90 3.48 7.29
CA VAL A 16 4.90 2.61 6.66
C VAL A 16 3.51 2.94 7.18
N GLY A 17 3.38 3.23 8.47
CA GLY A 17 2.12 3.62 9.09
C GLY A 17 1.47 4.84 8.44
N GLU A 18 2.26 5.79 7.94
CA GLU A 18 1.70 6.92 7.21
C GLU A 18 0.97 6.46 5.95
N GLY A 19 1.57 5.53 5.21
CA GLY A 19 0.93 4.96 4.03
C GLY A 19 -0.40 4.29 4.33
N LEU A 20 -0.46 3.59 5.46
CA LEU A 20 -1.70 2.93 5.89
C LEU A 20 -2.78 3.95 6.25
N ARG A 21 -2.41 5.03 6.91
CA ARG A 21 -3.37 6.09 7.25
C ARG A 21 -3.91 6.77 6.00
N LEU A 22 -3.04 7.07 5.05
CA LEU A 22 -3.46 7.68 3.79
C LEU A 22 -4.34 6.76 2.97
N ALA A 23 -4.14 5.46 3.08
CA ALA A 23 -4.91 4.47 2.35
C ALA A 23 -6.33 4.27 2.89
N TYR A 24 -6.62 4.76 4.09
CA TYR A 24 -7.91 4.52 4.74
C TYR A 24 -9.08 5.00 3.88
N ASP A 25 -9.00 6.22 3.38
CA ASP A 25 -10.07 6.78 2.56
C ASP A 25 -10.24 6.02 1.25
N VAL A 26 -9.14 5.55 0.68
CA VAL A 26 -9.18 4.77 -0.55
C VAL A 26 -9.81 3.41 -0.31
N LYS A 27 -9.48 2.77 0.80
CA LYS A 27 -10.13 1.49 1.20
C LYS A 27 -11.64 1.65 1.32
N THR A 28 -12.07 2.72 1.96
CA THR A 28 -13.49 3.02 2.14
C THR A 28 -14.19 3.20 0.80
N ALA A 29 -13.58 3.94 -0.10
CA ALA A 29 -14.13 4.17 -1.44
C ALA A 29 -14.24 2.87 -2.23
N ILE A 30 -13.27 1.99 -2.11
CA ILE A 30 -13.30 0.68 -2.78
C ILE A 30 -14.42 -0.18 -2.22
N ALA A 31 -14.59 -0.19 -0.91
CA ALA A 31 -15.67 -0.96 -0.28
C ALA A 31 -17.05 -0.47 -0.74
N GLU A 32 -17.23 0.85 -0.80
CA GLU A 32 -18.48 1.44 -1.29
C GLU A 32 -18.75 1.08 -2.74
N TYR A 33 -17.73 1.16 -3.58
CA TYR A 33 -17.87 0.81 -4.99
C TYR A 33 -18.23 -0.66 -5.15
N TYR A 34 -17.58 -1.54 -4.42
CA TYR A 34 -17.84 -2.97 -4.45
C TYR A 34 -19.27 -3.29 -4.01
N ASN A 35 -19.72 -2.65 -2.93
CA ASN A 35 -21.07 -2.87 -2.42
C ASN A 35 -22.15 -2.38 -3.40
N THR A 36 -21.85 -1.32 -4.14
CA THR A 36 -22.81 -0.75 -5.10
C THR A 36 -22.82 -1.51 -6.41
N ASN A 37 -21.66 -1.93 -6.89
CA ASN A 37 -21.50 -2.49 -8.23
C ASN A 37 -21.28 -4.00 -8.27
N GLY A 38 -21.06 -4.63 -7.13
CA GLY A 38 -20.81 -6.07 -7.05
C GLY A 38 -19.44 -6.49 -7.57
N MET A 39 -18.59 -5.55 -7.90
CA MET A 39 -17.26 -5.82 -8.43
C MET A 39 -16.32 -4.66 -8.11
N TYR A 40 -15.04 -4.90 -8.18
CA TYR A 40 -14.02 -3.84 -8.10
C TYR A 40 -13.95 -3.08 -9.43
N PRO A 41 -13.38 -1.87 -9.44
CA PRO A 41 -13.20 -1.13 -10.70
C PRO A 41 -12.50 -2.01 -11.74
N PRO A 42 -13.02 -2.04 -13.00
CA PRO A 42 -12.55 -2.99 -14.00
C PRO A 42 -11.06 -2.84 -14.35
N LYS A 43 -10.46 -3.97 -14.71
CA LYS A 43 -9.08 -4.00 -15.18
C LYS A 43 -8.86 -3.13 -16.42
N SER A 44 -9.90 -2.97 -17.24
CA SER A 44 -9.82 -2.16 -18.46
C SER A 44 -9.65 -0.67 -18.20
N MET A 45 -9.97 -0.21 -16.99
CA MET A 45 -9.77 1.18 -16.62
C MET A 45 -8.30 1.48 -16.34
N SER A 46 -7.87 2.69 -16.70
CA SER A 46 -6.59 3.20 -16.25
C SER A 46 -6.64 3.52 -14.75
N ILE A 47 -5.49 3.77 -14.15
CA ILE A 47 -5.42 4.18 -12.74
C ILE A 47 -6.24 5.45 -12.53
N GLU A 48 -6.12 6.42 -13.42
CA GLU A 48 -6.86 7.68 -13.34
C GLU A 48 -8.35 7.46 -13.43
N GLU A 49 -8.79 6.61 -14.33
CA GLU A 49 -10.20 6.27 -14.49
C GLU A 49 -10.76 5.56 -13.25
N ARG A 50 -9.96 4.70 -12.62
CA ARG A 50 -10.38 4.05 -11.38
C ARG A 50 -10.56 5.06 -10.25
N HIS A 51 -9.62 5.98 -10.11
CA HIS A 51 -9.73 7.03 -9.09
C HIS A 51 -10.96 7.89 -9.33
N GLU A 52 -11.23 8.24 -10.56
CA GLU A 52 -12.41 9.01 -10.93
C GLU A 52 -13.70 8.24 -10.63
N ALA A 53 -13.75 6.96 -11.00
CA ALA A 53 -14.92 6.11 -10.74
C ALA A 53 -15.19 5.94 -9.25
N LEU A 54 -14.15 5.96 -8.43
CA LEU A 54 -14.28 5.88 -6.98
C LEU A 54 -14.61 7.23 -6.34
N GLY A 55 -14.52 8.31 -7.10
CA GLY A 55 -14.75 9.65 -6.56
C GLY A 55 -13.65 10.15 -5.64
N ILE A 56 -12.43 9.65 -5.82
CA ILE A 56 -11.29 10.05 -4.99
C ILE A 56 -10.28 10.86 -5.80
N ALA A 57 -9.37 11.52 -5.07
CA ALA A 57 -8.32 12.32 -5.67
C ALA A 57 -7.37 11.49 -6.52
N ALA A 58 -6.60 12.15 -7.39
CA ALA A 58 -5.57 11.48 -8.18
C ALA A 58 -4.51 10.83 -7.28
N SER A 59 -3.84 9.81 -7.81
CA SER A 59 -2.87 9.03 -7.03
C SER A 59 -1.79 9.89 -6.38
N THR A 60 -1.32 10.91 -7.07
CA THR A 60 -0.27 11.80 -6.59
C THR A 60 -0.74 12.77 -5.49
N GLU A 61 -2.04 12.91 -5.30
CA GLU A 61 -2.58 13.76 -4.23
C GLU A 61 -2.63 13.03 -2.89
N PHE A 62 -2.47 11.70 -2.89
CA PHE A 62 -2.28 10.94 -1.66
C PHE A 62 -0.82 11.00 -1.22
N ARG A 63 -0.28 12.20 -1.21
CA ARG A 63 1.11 12.44 -0.88
C ARG A 63 1.23 12.86 0.57
N GLY A 64 2.11 12.20 1.30
CA GLY A 64 2.43 12.55 2.67
C GLY A 64 3.86 12.99 2.81
N LYS A 65 4.35 12.96 4.04
CA LYS A 65 5.74 13.29 4.34
C LYS A 65 6.69 12.24 3.75
N TYR A 66 6.28 10.97 3.77
CA TYR A 66 7.10 9.84 3.31
C TYR A 66 6.51 9.14 2.09
N VAL A 67 5.23 9.31 1.85
CA VAL A 67 4.50 8.62 0.79
C VAL A 67 4.44 9.49 -0.46
N ARG A 68 4.83 8.90 -1.59
CA ARG A 68 4.77 9.55 -2.90
C ARG A 68 3.36 9.60 -3.45
N GLY A 69 2.59 8.53 -3.26
CA GLY A 69 1.24 8.43 -3.77
C GLY A 69 0.66 7.04 -3.55
N ILE A 70 -0.63 6.93 -3.84
CA ILE A 70 -1.37 5.68 -3.76
C ILE A 70 -2.12 5.47 -5.07
N GLU A 71 -1.91 4.33 -5.69
CA GLU A 71 -2.58 3.99 -6.95
C GLU A 71 -3.56 2.84 -6.74
N VAL A 72 -4.77 2.99 -7.27
CA VAL A 72 -5.75 1.90 -7.29
C VAL A 72 -5.44 1.00 -8.49
N MET A 73 -5.05 -0.22 -8.19
CA MET A 73 -4.72 -1.21 -9.20
C MET A 73 -5.96 -2.02 -9.58
N SER A 74 -5.83 -2.92 -10.54
CA SER A 74 -6.93 -3.83 -10.86
C SER A 74 -7.23 -4.75 -9.68
N TRP A 75 -8.45 -5.27 -9.62
CA TRP A 75 -8.92 -6.18 -8.57
C TRP A 75 -9.03 -5.51 -7.19
N GLY A 76 -9.09 -4.19 -7.14
CA GLY A 76 -9.24 -3.45 -5.90
C GLY A 76 -8.00 -3.31 -5.05
N SER A 77 -6.87 -3.78 -5.51
CA SER A 77 -5.61 -3.66 -4.78
C SER A 77 -5.11 -2.22 -4.79
N LEU A 78 -4.38 -1.84 -3.74
CA LEU A 78 -3.77 -0.53 -3.63
C LEU A 78 -2.25 -0.67 -3.68
N LYS A 79 -1.62 0.23 -4.42
CA LYS A 79 -0.16 0.33 -4.48
C LYS A 79 0.27 1.57 -3.73
N VAL A 80 1.03 1.41 -2.65
CA VAL A 80 1.57 2.51 -1.86
C VAL A 80 3.04 2.66 -2.19
N GLN A 81 3.45 3.86 -2.64
CA GLN A 81 4.82 4.15 -3.01
C GLN A 81 5.44 5.15 -2.06
N PHE A 82 6.68 4.92 -1.66
CA PHE A 82 7.42 5.83 -0.79
C PHE A 82 8.28 6.79 -1.59
N LEU A 83 8.54 7.94 -1.00
CA LEU A 83 9.47 8.93 -1.53
C LEU A 83 10.91 8.43 -1.37
N GLU A 84 11.86 9.27 -1.73
CA GLU A 84 13.27 8.90 -1.73
C GLU A 84 13.95 9.25 -0.41
N GLU A 85 15.15 8.73 -0.24
CA GLU A 85 15.96 8.97 0.95
C GLU A 85 16.23 10.46 1.18
N VAL A 86 16.42 11.20 0.10
CA VAL A 86 16.63 12.65 0.16
C VAL A 86 15.43 13.37 0.75
N ASP A 87 14.23 12.79 0.67
CA ASP A 87 13.00 13.34 1.22
C ASP A 87 12.82 12.97 2.70
N GLY A 88 13.73 12.24 3.30
CA GLY A 88 13.66 11.85 4.70
C GLY A 88 13.16 10.45 4.95
N VAL A 89 12.93 9.66 3.90
CA VAL A 89 12.50 8.28 4.03
C VAL A 89 13.70 7.41 4.40
N ASN A 90 13.50 6.46 5.31
CA ASN A 90 14.55 5.55 5.69
C ASN A 90 15.03 4.73 4.48
N ALA A 91 16.34 4.52 4.37
CA ALA A 91 16.94 3.81 3.23
C ALA A 91 16.36 2.41 3.01
N LEU A 92 15.85 1.77 4.06
CA LEU A 92 15.30 0.42 3.96
C LEU A 92 14.01 0.35 3.15
N ILE A 93 13.27 1.46 3.05
CA ILE A 93 12.01 1.51 2.29
C ILE A 93 11.97 2.63 1.24
N ALA A 94 12.99 3.46 1.19
CA ALA A 94 13.02 4.57 0.25
C ALA A 94 12.86 4.10 -1.19
N ASN A 95 11.98 4.77 -1.93
CA ASN A 95 11.68 4.47 -3.32
C ASN A 95 11.11 3.05 -3.54
N LYS A 96 10.54 2.46 -2.49
CA LYS A 96 9.97 1.12 -2.54
C LYS A 96 8.45 1.18 -2.42
N THR A 97 7.81 0.07 -2.72
CA THR A 97 6.35 -0.05 -2.72
C THR A 97 5.90 -1.24 -1.90
N PHE A 98 4.66 -1.14 -1.37
CA PHE A 98 3.94 -2.30 -0.89
C PHE A 98 2.49 -2.21 -1.35
N TYR A 99 1.75 -3.29 -1.19
CA TYR A 99 0.38 -3.40 -1.69
C TYR A 99 -0.58 -3.74 -0.58
N LEU A 100 -1.81 -3.24 -0.70
CA LEU A 100 -2.93 -3.65 0.14
C LEU A 100 -3.87 -4.43 -0.75
N ILE A 101 -4.13 -5.68 -0.38
CA ILE A 101 -4.95 -6.58 -1.19
C ILE A 101 -6.25 -6.87 -0.47
N PRO A 102 -7.41 -6.59 -1.10
CA PRO A 102 -8.70 -6.83 -0.47
C PRO A 102 -9.13 -8.28 -0.62
N THR A 103 -9.85 -8.75 0.40
CA THR A 103 -10.50 -10.06 0.38
C THR A 103 -11.95 -9.87 0.78
N ASP A 104 -12.86 -10.38 -0.05
CA ASP A 104 -14.29 -10.34 0.24
C ASP A 104 -14.65 -11.46 1.21
N ASN A 105 -15.28 -11.09 2.32
CA ASN A 105 -15.70 -12.01 3.38
C ASN A 105 -17.23 -11.99 3.53
N ASP A 106 -17.96 -12.04 2.41
CA ASP A 106 -19.42 -12.08 2.41
C ASP A 106 -20.06 -10.90 3.16
N GLY A 107 -19.76 -9.70 2.70
CA GLY A 107 -20.37 -8.50 3.26
C GLY A 107 -19.39 -7.56 3.93
N SER A 108 -18.14 -7.99 4.11
CA SER A 108 -17.08 -7.13 4.58
C SER A 108 -15.82 -7.40 3.77
N ILE A 109 -14.93 -6.43 3.75
CA ILE A 109 -13.65 -6.56 3.05
C ILE A 109 -12.53 -6.45 4.07
N SER A 110 -11.69 -7.49 4.12
CA SER A 110 -10.45 -7.44 4.91
C SER A 110 -9.29 -7.12 3.98
N TRP A 111 -8.21 -6.56 4.57
CA TRP A 111 -7.07 -6.09 3.81
C TRP A 111 -5.80 -6.76 4.31
N GLN A 112 -4.97 -7.19 3.38
CA GLN A 112 -3.69 -7.79 3.67
C GLN A 112 -2.58 -6.93 3.08
N CYS A 113 -1.54 -6.67 3.86
CA CYS A 113 -0.33 -6.06 3.33
C CYS A 113 0.48 -7.10 2.59
N ALA A 114 0.92 -6.75 1.40
CA ALA A 114 1.72 -7.65 0.58
C ALA A 114 2.82 -6.86 -0.11
N CYS A 115 3.90 -7.54 -0.42
CA CYS A 115 5.01 -6.94 -1.14
C CYS A 115 4.86 -7.11 -2.65
N ALA A 116 3.89 -7.90 -3.09
CA ALA A 116 3.69 -8.17 -4.49
C ALA A 116 2.23 -8.01 -4.88
N TYR A 117 2.01 -7.46 -6.06
CA TYR A 117 0.69 -7.29 -6.61
C TYR A 117 0.04 -8.65 -6.90
N ARG A 118 -1.16 -8.83 -6.36
CA ARG A 118 -1.97 -10.05 -6.55
C ARG A 118 -1.35 -11.33 -5.97
N ASP A 119 -0.32 -11.17 -5.18
CA ASP A 119 0.37 -12.31 -4.62
C ASP A 119 0.65 -12.01 -3.16
N SER A 120 0.15 -12.86 -2.28
CA SER A 120 0.33 -12.70 -0.85
C SER A 120 1.59 -13.34 -0.32
N ARG A 121 2.47 -13.80 -1.21
CA ARG A 121 3.73 -14.40 -0.78
C ARG A 121 4.63 -13.36 -0.13
N PRO A 122 5.27 -13.71 0.98
CA PRO A 122 6.14 -12.77 1.66
C PRO A 122 7.39 -12.42 0.85
N CYS A 123 7.81 -11.17 0.97
CA CYS A 123 9.10 -10.74 0.42
C CYS A 123 10.09 -10.63 1.57
N ARG A 124 10.90 -11.64 1.72
CA ARG A 124 11.90 -11.70 2.78
C ARG A 124 13.29 -11.46 2.23
N GLY A 125 14.10 -10.79 3.04
CA GLY A 125 15.53 -10.73 2.77
C GLY A 125 15.95 -10.11 1.45
N GLY A 126 15.14 -9.22 0.89
CA GLY A 126 15.51 -8.59 -0.37
C GLY A 126 15.33 -9.46 -1.60
N GLU A 127 14.54 -10.51 -1.48
CA GLU A 127 14.26 -11.44 -2.59
C GLU A 127 13.39 -10.83 -3.70
N SER A 128 13.09 -9.55 -3.63
CA SER A 128 12.46 -8.90 -4.76
C SER A 128 13.46 -8.83 -5.92
N PRO A 129 13.11 -9.36 -7.08
CA PRO A 129 14.02 -9.32 -8.23
C PRO A 129 14.41 -7.90 -8.64
N THR A 130 13.62 -6.92 -8.26
CA THR A 130 13.84 -5.53 -8.66
C THR A 130 14.31 -4.66 -7.51
N GLY A 131 14.28 -5.16 -6.26
CA GLY A 131 14.70 -4.39 -5.10
C GLY A 131 13.78 -3.21 -4.77
N ASP A 132 12.61 -3.12 -5.40
CA ASP A 132 11.69 -1.99 -5.26
C ASP A 132 10.51 -2.27 -4.33
N ARG A 133 10.56 -3.37 -3.57
CA ARG A 133 9.47 -3.77 -2.68
C ARG A 133 9.88 -3.66 -1.23
N VAL A 134 8.93 -3.23 -0.40
CA VAL A 134 9.14 -3.16 1.05
C VAL A 134 9.22 -4.58 1.62
N ASP A 135 10.24 -4.82 2.46
CA ASP A 135 10.39 -6.12 3.12
C ASP A 135 9.21 -6.34 4.08
N GLU A 136 8.69 -7.56 4.08
CA GLU A 136 7.54 -7.96 4.88
C GLU A 136 7.72 -7.65 6.36
N GLN A 137 8.94 -7.76 6.88
CA GLN A 137 9.19 -7.51 8.31
C GLN A 137 8.81 -6.10 8.76
N PHE A 138 8.72 -5.15 7.83
CA PHE A 138 8.36 -3.78 8.13
C PHE A 138 6.88 -3.48 8.01
N LEU A 139 6.10 -4.45 7.55
CA LEU A 139 4.66 -4.29 7.42
C LEU A 139 3.99 -4.63 8.74
N PRO A 140 3.20 -3.72 9.33
CA PRO A 140 2.61 -3.95 10.63
C PRO A 140 1.51 -5.01 10.60
N PRO A 141 1.25 -5.69 11.72
CA PRO A 141 0.20 -6.71 11.79
C PRO A 141 -1.18 -6.21 11.40
N SER A 142 -1.46 -4.91 11.59
CA SER A 142 -2.75 -4.33 11.21
C SER A 142 -3.04 -4.42 9.71
N CYS A 143 -2.04 -4.70 8.91
CA CYS A 143 -2.23 -4.93 7.48
C CYS A 143 -2.87 -6.28 7.19
N LEU A 144 -2.81 -7.20 8.12
CA LEU A 144 -3.25 -8.57 7.93
C LEU A 144 -4.75 -8.77 8.16
N ASP A 145 -5.43 -7.72 8.59
CA ASP A 145 -6.88 -7.78 8.87
C ASP A 145 -7.72 -7.44 7.64
#